data_5e81bdc9d07800c4b8450ce712eefab6
#
_entry.id   5e81bdc9d07800c4b8450ce712eefab6
#
_cell.length_a   1.000
_cell.length_b   1.000
_cell.length_c   1.000
_cell.angle_alpha   90.00
_cell.angle_beta   90.00
_cell.angle_gamma   90.00
#
_symmetry.space_group_name_H-M   'P 1'
#
loop_
_entity.id
_entity.type
_entity.pdbx_description
1 polymer ?
#
loop_
_entity_poly.entity_id
_entity_poly.type
_entity_poly.pdbx_seq_one_letter_code
_entity_poly.pdbx_strand_id
1 'polypeptide(L)'
;MKAIIKTNNGAINLNLFSEAAPVTVLNFVNLANRGYYNDTIFHRVIEDFMAQGGDPTGTGMGGPGYSFGDEVYNGYLFDKPGYLAMANAGPNTNGSQFFITTVITEWLNNNHTIFGEVVSESDLEIVKSLKNNDKIEKIEIIDLDKEFLEKYKNILDQFNSALDKK
;
A
#
# COMPACT_ATOMS: atom_id res chain seq x y z
N MET A 1 -4.92 -2.44 12.97
CA MET A 1 -5.70 -1.84 11.85
C MET A 1 -5.76 -2.79 10.67
N LYS A 2 -6.82 -2.73 9.93
CA LYS A 2 -7.03 -3.50 8.72
C LYS A 2 -7.44 -2.57 7.59
N ALA A 3 -7.23 -3.01 6.36
CA ALA A 3 -7.69 -2.29 5.18
C ALA A 3 -8.49 -3.23 4.30
N ILE A 4 -9.45 -2.68 3.57
CA ILE A 4 -10.20 -3.40 2.54
C ILE A 4 -10.03 -2.63 1.23
N ILE A 5 -9.36 -3.23 0.26
CA ILE A 5 -9.29 -2.67 -1.08
C ILE A 5 -10.48 -3.21 -1.87
N LYS A 6 -11.42 -2.34 -2.20
CA LYS A 6 -12.59 -2.70 -2.99
C LYS A 6 -12.25 -2.56 -4.46
N THR A 7 -12.25 -3.66 -5.17
CA THR A 7 -11.91 -3.70 -6.60
C THR A 7 -13.13 -4.14 -7.41
N ASN A 8 -13.05 -3.97 -8.72
CA ASN A 8 -14.09 -4.50 -9.62
C ASN A 8 -14.16 -6.04 -9.66
N ASN A 9 -13.14 -6.73 -9.08
CA ASN A 9 -13.11 -8.21 -9.00
C ASN A 9 -13.45 -8.73 -7.61
N GLY A 10 -13.69 -7.86 -6.64
CA GLY A 10 -13.99 -8.24 -5.27
C GLY A 10 -13.15 -7.48 -4.26
N ALA A 11 -13.36 -7.77 -2.99
CA ALA A 11 -12.68 -7.10 -1.90
C ALA A 11 -11.43 -7.86 -1.46
N ILE A 12 -10.34 -7.13 -1.22
CA ILE A 12 -9.09 -7.67 -0.71
C ILE A 12 -8.93 -7.17 0.73
N ASN A 13 -9.00 -8.08 1.69
CA ASN A 13 -8.82 -7.76 3.10
C ASN A 13 -7.35 -7.89 3.48
N LEU A 14 -6.83 -6.89 4.17
CA LEU A 14 -5.41 -6.80 4.54
C LEU A 14 -5.26 -6.48 6.02
N ASN A 15 -4.27 -7.11 6.65
CA ASN A 15 -3.77 -6.67 7.95
C ASN A 15 -2.64 -5.68 7.72
N LEU A 16 -2.62 -4.58 8.48
CA LEU A 16 -1.58 -3.56 8.39
C LEU A 16 -0.61 -3.71 9.56
N PHE A 17 0.69 -3.63 9.28
CA PHE A 17 1.77 -3.83 10.26
C PHE A 17 2.23 -2.51 10.83
N SER A 18 1.40 -1.87 11.68
CA SER A 18 1.68 -0.55 12.21
C SER A 18 2.90 -0.49 13.15
N GLU A 19 3.26 -1.61 13.77
CA GLU A 19 4.46 -1.66 14.61
C GLU A 19 5.74 -1.82 13.78
N ALA A 20 5.67 -2.60 12.71
CA ALA A 20 6.82 -2.89 11.86
C ALA A 20 7.15 -1.75 10.90
N ALA A 21 6.13 -1.06 10.39
CA ALA A 21 6.30 0.00 9.40
C ALA A 21 5.35 1.17 9.71
N PRO A 22 5.57 1.89 10.82
CA PRO A 22 4.62 2.90 11.29
C PRO A 22 4.41 4.06 10.33
N VAL A 23 5.44 4.62 9.75
CA VAL A 23 5.31 5.76 8.83
C VAL A 23 4.62 5.34 7.53
N THR A 24 4.97 4.16 7.02
CA THR A 24 4.35 3.61 5.82
C THR A 24 2.86 3.34 6.03
N VAL A 25 2.49 2.72 7.14
CA VAL A 25 1.09 2.48 7.50
C VAL A 25 0.35 3.80 7.70
N LEU A 26 0.96 4.76 8.41
CA LEU A 26 0.38 6.09 8.60
C LEU A 26 0.03 6.76 7.27
N ASN A 27 0.97 6.73 6.33
CA ASN A 27 0.78 7.29 5.00
C ASN A 27 -0.37 6.61 4.26
N PHE A 28 -0.36 5.29 4.22
CA PHE A 28 -1.39 4.51 3.54
C PHE A 28 -2.77 4.76 4.12
N VAL A 29 -2.90 4.74 5.44
CA VAL A 29 -4.16 4.99 6.15
C VAL A 29 -4.66 6.41 5.85
N ASN A 30 -3.78 7.40 5.91
CA ASN A 30 -4.13 8.79 5.65
C ASN A 30 -4.61 9.00 4.21
N LEU A 31 -3.90 8.46 3.24
CA LEU A 31 -4.29 8.57 1.83
C LEU A 31 -5.64 7.88 1.59
N ALA A 32 -5.83 6.68 2.16
CA ALA A 32 -7.10 5.96 2.05
C ALA A 32 -8.26 6.77 2.61
N ASN A 33 -8.10 7.31 3.82
CA ASN A 33 -9.14 8.09 4.49
C ASN A 33 -9.44 9.42 3.79
N ARG A 34 -8.49 9.97 3.06
CA ARG A 34 -8.71 11.19 2.25
C ARG A 34 -9.33 10.89 0.87
N GLY A 35 -9.59 9.62 0.56
CA GLY A 35 -10.14 9.23 -0.73
C GLY A 35 -9.13 9.28 -1.88
N TYR A 36 -7.85 9.37 -1.58
CA TYR A 36 -6.77 9.50 -2.57
C TYR A 36 -6.76 8.35 -3.57
N TYR A 37 -7.07 7.13 -3.10
CA TYR A 37 -7.06 5.93 -3.91
C TYR A 37 -8.38 5.67 -4.65
N ASN A 38 -9.42 6.47 -4.40
CA ASN A 38 -10.72 6.26 -5.02
C ASN A 38 -10.63 6.38 -6.54
N ASP A 39 -11.22 5.40 -7.24
CA ASP A 39 -11.28 5.36 -8.71
C ASP A 39 -9.91 5.36 -9.40
N THR A 40 -8.89 4.83 -8.72
CA THR A 40 -7.58 4.59 -9.33
C THR A 40 -7.53 3.18 -9.91
N ILE A 41 -6.41 2.81 -10.54
CA ILE A 41 -6.27 1.51 -11.20
C ILE A 41 -5.03 0.78 -10.73
N PHE A 42 -5.04 -0.55 -10.92
CA PHE A 42 -3.82 -1.36 -10.88
C PHE A 42 -3.15 -1.20 -12.24
N HIS A 43 -2.23 -0.25 -12.35
CA HIS A 43 -1.63 0.13 -13.63
C HIS A 43 -0.54 -0.84 -14.10
N ARG A 44 -0.06 -1.72 -13.20
CA ARG A 44 0.97 -2.71 -13.54
C ARG A 44 0.67 -4.01 -12.81
N VAL A 45 0.17 -4.99 -13.55
CA VAL A 45 -0.10 -6.33 -13.03
C VAL A 45 0.70 -7.32 -13.83
N ILE A 46 1.55 -8.08 -13.15
CA ILE A 46 2.37 -9.11 -13.77
C ILE A 46 1.99 -10.45 -13.15
N GLU A 47 1.46 -11.35 -13.97
CA GLU A 47 1.08 -12.69 -13.55
C GLU A 47 2.27 -13.39 -12.91
N ASP A 48 2.00 -14.16 -11.85
CA ASP A 48 3.04 -14.86 -11.08
C ASP A 48 4.11 -13.93 -10.51
N PHE A 49 3.73 -12.69 -10.20
CA PHE A 49 4.60 -11.74 -9.53
C PHE A 49 3.82 -10.82 -8.56
N MET A 50 3.09 -9.85 -9.07
CA MET A 50 2.43 -8.87 -8.20
C MET A 50 1.39 -8.04 -8.95
N ALA A 51 0.53 -7.36 -8.18
CA ALA A 51 -0.38 -6.33 -8.68
C ALA A 51 -0.01 -5.00 -8.03
N GLN A 52 0.27 -3.98 -8.83
CA GLN A 52 0.71 -2.65 -8.37
C GLN A 52 -0.29 -1.57 -8.73
N GLY A 53 -0.60 -0.71 -7.76
CA GLY A 53 -1.50 0.42 -7.94
C GLY A 53 -1.12 1.58 -7.03
N GLY A 54 -2.06 2.51 -6.83
CA GLY A 54 -1.86 3.63 -5.93
C GLY A 54 -1.35 4.91 -6.57
N ASP A 55 -1.21 4.92 -7.90
CA ASP A 55 -0.89 6.14 -8.66
C ASP A 55 -2.19 6.77 -9.17
N PRO A 56 -2.55 7.96 -8.71
CA PRO A 56 -3.79 8.60 -9.15
C PRO A 56 -3.80 8.95 -10.64
N THR A 57 -2.63 9.05 -11.28
CA THR A 57 -2.54 9.31 -12.72
C THR A 57 -2.60 8.04 -13.56
N GLY A 58 -2.41 6.87 -12.95
CA GLY A 58 -2.43 5.58 -13.64
C GLY A 58 -1.27 5.34 -14.58
N THR A 59 -0.22 6.15 -14.52
CA THR A 59 0.94 6.08 -15.44
C THR A 59 2.16 5.38 -14.84
N GLY A 60 2.19 5.22 -13.52
CA GLY A 60 3.36 4.77 -12.79
C GLY A 60 4.28 5.90 -12.35
N MET A 61 3.99 7.15 -12.76
CA MET A 61 4.82 8.33 -12.49
C MET A 61 4.22 9.25 -11.43
N GLY A 62 2.95 9.06 -11.07
CA GLY A 62 2.26 9.92 -10.12
C GLY A 62 2.53 9.57 -8.68
N GLY A 63 2.24 10.52 -7.78
CA GLY A 63 2.41 10.34 -6.35
C GLY A 63 1.83 11.51 -5.58
N PRO A 64 1.99 11.51 -4.24
CA PRO A 64 1.33 12.49 -3.37
C PRO A 64 2.04 13.83 -3.28
N GLY A 65 3.17 14.02 -3.95
CA GLY A 65 3.95 15.25 -3.90
C GLY A 65 5.00 15.29 -2.78
N TYR A 66 5.24 14.16 -2.15
CA TYR A 66 6.29 13.99 -1.14
C TYR A 66 6.84 12.56 -1.22
N SER A 67 7.97 12.32 -0.56
CA SER A 67 8.49 10.97 -0.38
C SER A 67 8.94 10.79 1.07
N PHE A 68 9.06 9.52 1.49
CA PHE A 68 9.52 9.19 2.84
C PHE A 68 10.41 7.96 2.82
N GLY A 69 11.12 7.74 3.93
CA GLY A 69 12.14 6.72 4.04
C GLY A 69 11.62 5.29 4.09
N ASP A 70 12.48 4.36 3.74
CA ASP A 70 12.20 2.94 3.85
C ASP A 70 12.14 2.49 5.29
N GLU A 71 11.26 1.54 5.58
CA GLU A 71 11.16 0.86 6.86
C GLU A 71 11.40 -0.63 6.66
N VAL A 72 12.53 -0.95 6.05
CA VAL A 72 13.01 -2.32 5.85
C VAL A 72 13.75 -2.82 7.10
N TYR A 73 14.17 -4.08 7.11
CA TYR A 73 14.74 -4.73 8.30
C TYR A 73 13.78 -4.71 9.48
N ASN A 74 12.50 -4.90 9.20
CA ASN A 74 11.41 -4.75 10.17
C ASN A 74 10.84 -6.08 10.68
N GLY A 75 11.54 -7.18 10.43
CA GLY A 75 11.11 -8.52 10.83
C GLY A 75 10.35 -9.27 9.74
N TYR A 76 10.09 -8.67 8.60
CA TYR A 76 9.39 -9.29 7.46
C TYR A 76 10.29 -9.40 6.25
N LEU A 77 10.18 -10.54 5.57
CA LEU A 77 10.84 -10.82 4.30
C LEU A 77 9.78 -11.32 3.32
N PHE A 78 10.04 -11.22 2.03
CA PHE A 78 9.12 -11.70 0.99
C PHE A 78 9.21 -13.23 0.87
N ASP A 79 8.82 -13.94 1.91
CA ASP A 79 8.97 -15.39 2.06
C ASP A 79 7.70 -16.19 1.79
N LYS A 80 6.62 -15.51 1.39
CA LYS A 80 5.34 -16.11 1.01
C LYS A 80 4.58 -15.14 0.10
N PRO A 81 3.56 -15.59 -0.64
CA PRO A 81 2.70 -14.68 -1.38
C PRO A 81 1.79 -13.86 -0.47
N GLY A 82 1.27 -12.74 -0.98
CA GLY A 82 0.26 -11.97 -0.28
C GLY A 82 0.76 -10.83 0.59
N TYR A 83 2.02 -10.43 0.48
CA TYR A 83 2.51 -9.24 1.18
C TYR A 83 2.13 -7.97 0.46
N LEU A 84 1.75 -6.97 1.26
CA LEU A 84 1.52 -5.59 0.82
C LEU A 84 2.80 -4.80 1.09
N ALA A 85 3.34 -4.17 0.06
CA ALA A 85 4.60 -3.45 0.15
C ALA A 85 4.59 -2.19 -0.70
N MET A 86 5.55 -1.29 -0.46
CA MET A 86 5.67 -0.03 -1.19
C MET A 86 6.50 -0.18 -2.46
N ALA A 87 5.95 0.27 -3.57
CA ALA A 87 6.71 0.51 -4.78
C ALA A 87 7.60 1.74 -4.57
N ASN A 88 8.76 1.76 -5.20
CA ASN A 88 9.69 2.90 -5.12
C ASN A 88 10.54 3.01 -6.37
N ALA A 89 11.28 4.11 -6.48
CA ALA A 89 12.22 4.38 -7.57
C ALA A 89 13.66 4.38 -7.07
N GLY A 90 13.95 3.58 -6.05
CA GLY A 90 15.23 3.50 -5.36
C GLY A 90 15.06 3.74 -3.86
N PRO A 91 16.16 3.78 -3.09
CA PRO A 91 16.08 3.96 -1.65
C PRO A 91 15.36 5.24 -1.25
N ASN A 92 14.48 5.13 -0.25
CA ASN A 92 13.83 6.28 0.40
C ASN A 92 13.00 7.16 -0.55
N THR A 93 12.33 6.52 -1.53
CA THR A 93 11.48 7.23 -2.50
C THR A 93 10.01 6.80 -2.42
N ASN A 94 9.55 6.39 -1.24
CA ASN A 94 8.17 5.94 -1.05
C ASN A 94 7.19 7.11 -1.18
N GLY A 95 6.07 6.88 -1.86
CA GLY A 95 5.01 7.86 -2.03
C GLY A 95 3.64 7.24 -1.82
N SER A 96 2.88 7.01 -2.87
CA SER A 96 1.55 6.41 -2.77
C SER A 96 1.43 5.04 -3.40
N GLN A 97 2.33 4.66 -4.29
CA GLN A 97 2.22 3.40 -5.03
C GLN A 97 2.60 2.22 -4.15
N PHE A 98 1.80 1.18 -4.24
CA PHE A 98 1.99 -0.06 -3.50
C PHE A 98 1.79 -1.26 -4.41
N PHE A 99 2.20 -2.43 -3.96
CA PHE A 99 1.93 -3.68 -4.67
C PHE A 99 1.61 -4.80 -3.68
N ILE A 100 0.93 -5.82 -4.19
CA ILE A 100 0.63 -7.03 -3.43
C ILE A 100 1.21 -8.21 -4.22
N THR A 101 2.07 -8.99 -3.57
CA THR A 101 2.74 -10.13 -4.22
C THR A 101 1.80 -11.32 -4.35
N THR A 102 1.99 -12.10 -5.40
CA THR A 102 1.21 -13.32 -5.65
C THR A 102 2.06 -14.59 -5.57
N VAL A 103 3.37 -14.41 -5.40
CA VAL A 103 4.35 -15.51 -5.24
C VAL A 103 5.43 -15.07 -4.24
N ILE A 104 6.34 -15.97 -3.90
CA ILE A 104 7.54 -15.62 -3.13
C ILE A 104 8.44 -14.75 -4.01
N THR A 105 8.83 -13.57 -3.51
CA THR A 105 9.62 -12.58 -4.26
C THR A 105 10.86 -12.17 -3.47
N GLU A 106 11.68 -13.13 -3.09
CA GLU A 106 12.82 -12.92 -2.20
C GLU A 106 13.86 -11.91 -2.71
N TRP A 107 13.93 -11.67 -4.02
CA TRP A 107 14.81 -10.64 -4.60
C TRP A 107 14.40 -9.21 -4.22
N LEU A 108 13.20 -9.01 -3.65
CA LEU A 108 12.72 -7.72 -3.19
C LEU A 108 13.05 -7.46 -1.71
N ASN A 109 13.60 -8.44 -1.01
CA ASN A 109 13.94 -8.31 0.40
C ASN A 109 14.84 -7.09 0.65
N ASN A 110 14.49 -6.31 1.67
CA ASN A 110 15.24 -5.14 2.14
C ASN A 110 15.31 -3.97 1.14
N ASN A 111 14.62 -4.07 0.00
CA ASN A 111 14.53 -2.99 -0.99
C ASN A 111 13.14 -2.34 -1.04
N HIS A 112 12.13 -3.02 -0.50
CA HIS A 112 10.76 -2.54 -0.45
C HIS A 112 10.19 -2.76 0.94
N THR A 113 9.53 -1.74 1.47
CA THR A 113 8.92 -1.82 2.81
C THR A 113 7.68 -2.69 2.78
N ILE A 114 7.72 -3.82 3.51
CA ILE A 114 6.55 -4.66 3.74
C ILE A 114 5.76 -4.03 4.88
N PHE A 115 4.47 -3.70 4.65
CA PHE A 115 3.66 -3.05 5.68
C PHE A 115 2.29 -3.68 5.89
N GLY A 116 2.02 -4.81 5.27
CA GLY A 116 0.78 -5.55 5.47
C GLY A 116 0.78 -6.90 4.77
N GLU A 117 -0.33 -7.62 4.92
CA GLU A 117 -0.53 -8.90 4.25
C GLU A 117 -2.01 -9.20 4.07
N VAL A 118 -2.35 -10.05 3.10
CA VAL A 118 -3.72 -10.52 2.91
C VAL A 118 -4.16 -11.35 4.13
N VAL A 119 -5.44 -11.24 4.49
CA VAL A 119 -6.01 -11.91 5.66
C VAL A 119 -6.21 -13.40 5.40
N SER A 120 -6.57 -13.77 4.18
CA SER A 120 -6.97 -15.14 3.86
C SER A 120 -6.57 -15.54 2.44
N GLU A 121 -6.68 -16.85 2.17
CA GLU A 121 -6.46 -17.41 0.85
C GLU A 121 -7.44 -16.85 -0.18
N SER A 122 -8.69 -16.60 0.21
CA SER A 122 -9.68 -16.01 -0.70
C SER A 122 -9.31 -14.60 -1.11
N ASP A 123 -8.69 -13.81 -0.22
CA ASP A 123 -8.17 -12.48 -0.56
C ASP A 123 -7.03 -12.59 -1.57
N LEU A 124 -6.13 -13.54 -1.37
CA LEU A 124 -5.03 -13.78 -2.30
C LEU A 124 -5.54 -14.16 -3.69
N GLU A 125 -6.60 -14.98 -3.76
CA GLU A 125 -7.21 -15.35 -5.04
C GLU A 125 -7.77 -14.13 -5.78
N ILE A 126 -8.34 -13.15 -5.08
CA ILE A 126 -8.76 -11.89 -5.71
C ILE A 126 -7.56 -11.16 -6.31
N VAL A 127 -6.44 -11.08 -5.56
CA VAL A 127 -5.21 -10.44 -6.07
C VAL A 127 -4.73 -11.14 -7.34
N LYS A 128 -4.72 -12.47 -7.34
CA LYS A 128 -4.31 -13.27 -8.50
C LYS A 128 -5.21 -13.08 -9.71
N SER A 129 -6.48 -12.70 -9.50
CA SER A 129 -7.45 -12.48 -10.57
C SER A 129 -7.32 -11.11 -11.24
N LEU A 130 -6.56 -10.19 -10.66
CA LEU A 130 -6.43 -8.83 -11.16
C LEU A 130 -5.68 -8.80 -12.49
N LYS A 131 -6.05 -7.82 -13.32
CA LYS A 131 -5.43 -7.55 -14.61
C LYS A 131 -5.09 -6.09 -14.73
N ASN A 132 -4.22 -5.74 -15.66
CA ASN A 132 -3.89 -4.34 -15.93
C ASN A 132 -5.15 -3.52 -16.14
N ASN A 133 -5.20 -2.38 -15.48
CA ASN A 133 -6.29 -1.41 -15.49
C ASN A 133 -7.53 -1.83 -14.70
N ASP A 134 -7.49 -2.93 -13.94
CA ASP A 134 -8.54 -3.23 -12.99
C ASP A 134 -8.63 -2.10 -11.96
N LYS A 135 -9.84 -1.80 -11.53
CA LYS A 135 -10.16 -0.61 -10.77
C LYS A 135 -10.09 -0.83 -9.27
N ILE A 136 -9.51 0.14 -8.57
CA ILE A 136 -9.66 0.32 -7.14
C ILE A 136 -10.82 1.30 -6.95
N GLU A 137 -11.97 0.81 -6.49
CA GLU A 137 -13.12 1.67 -6.23
C GLU A 137 -12.86 2.56 -5.03
N LYS A 138 -12.36 1.98 -3.95
CA LYS A 138 -11.91 2.69 -2.74
C LYS A 138 -11.11 1.75 -1.83
N ILE A 139 -10.42 2.34 -0.86
CA ILE A 139 -9.77 1.61 0.22
C ILE A 139 -10.37 2.07 1.53
N GLU A 140 -10.97 1.14 2.29
CA GLU A 140 -11.53 1.41 3.61
C GLU A 140 -10.57 0.97 4.69
N ILE A 141 -10.43 1.78 5.74
CA ILE A 141 -9.64 1.44 6.92
C ILE A 141 -10.59 0.99 8.02
N ILE A 142 -10.33 -0.18 8.57
CA ILE A 142 -11.11 -0.81 9.63
C ILE A 142 -10.29 -0.79 10.92
N ASP A 143 -10.97 -0.58 12.05
CA ASP A 143 -10.34 -0.53 13.37
C ASP A 143 -9.22 0.51 13.44
N LEU A 144 -9.53 1.72 12.98
CA LEU A 144 -8.59 2.84 13.00
C LEU A 144 -8.09 3.09 14.43
N ASP A 145 -6.78 3.05 14.61
CA ASP A 145 -6.13 3.25 15.90
C ASP A 145 -5.82 4.75 16.09
N LYS A 146 -6.66 5.42 16.89
CA LYS A 146 -6.53 6.86 17.15
C LYS A 146 -5.29 7.19 17.95
N GLU A 147 -4.85 6.31 18.85
CA GLU A 147 -3.62 6.50 19.60
C GLU A 147 -2.40 6.48 18.69
N PHE A 148 -2.41 5.59 17.71
CA PHE A 148 -1.37 5.53 16.69
C PHE A 148 -1.28 6.84 15.90
N LEU A 149 -2.42 7.36 15.46
CA LEU A 149 -2.46 8.63 14.73
C LEU A 149 -1.95 9.80 15.57
N GLU A 150 -2.30 9.83 16.84
CA GLU A 150 -1.85 10.88 17.77
C GLU A 150 -0.33 10.78 18.01
N LYS A 151 0.18 9.58 18.16
CA LYS A 151 1.63 9.34 18.34
C LYS A 151 2.46 9.90 17.20
N TYR A 152 1.95 9.80 15.97
CA TYR A 152 2.66 10.22 14.75
C TYR A 152 2.07 11.50 14.14
N LYS A 153 1.36 12.30 14.94
CA LYS A 153 0.66 13.49 14.48
C LYS A 153 1.56 14.46 13.72
N ASN A 154 2.79 14.67 14.16
CA ASN A 154 3.72 15.60 13.51
C ASN A 154 4.00 15.17 12.06
N ILE A 155 4.21 13.88 11.84
CA ILE A 155 4.44 13.34 10.50
C ILE A 155 3.17 13.43 9.66
N LEU A 156 2.04 13.09 10.27
CA LEU A 156 0.72 13.18 9.63
C LEU A 156 0.43 14.61 9.16
N ASP A 157 0.72 15.60 9.99
CA ASP A 157 0.52 17.01 9.66
C ASP A 157 1.42 17.43 8.48
N GLN A 158 2.64 16.91 8.40
CA GLN A 158 3.54 17.17 7.26
C GLN A 158 2.98 16.58 5.96
N PHE A 159 2.46 15.34 6.00
CA PHE A 159 1.84 14.72 4.83
C PHE A 159 0.63 15.51 4.37
N ASN A 160 -0.25 15.88 5.30
CA ASN A 160 -1.46 16.63 4.99
C ASN A 160 -1.13 18.03 4.45
N SER A 161 -0.12 18.68 4.99
CA SER A 161 0.35 19.98 4.51
C SER A 161 0.78 19.91 3.04
N ALA A 162 1.52 18.86 2.67
CA ALA A 162 1.95 18.65 1.30
C ALA A 162 0.75 18.34 0.38
N LEU A 163 -0.19 17.53 0.84
CA LEU A 163 -1.39 17.18 0.07
C LEU A 163 -2.30 18.39 -0.16
N ASP A 164 -2.40 19.28 0.82
CA ASP A 164 -3.28 20.44 0.76
C ASP A 164 -2.73 21.59 -0.08
N LYS A 165 -1.48 21.54 -0.50
CA LYS A 165 -0.86 22.55 -1.38
C LYS A 165 -1.21 22.40 -2.84
N LYS A 166 -1.93 21.38 -3.22
CA LYS A 166 -2.29 21.13 -4.62
C LYS A 166 -3.53 21.91 -5.05
#